data_e9b5faefbcfeda2a41eb8394ea1048d7
#
_entry.id   e9b5faefbcfeda2a41eb8394ea1048d7
#
_cell.length_a   1.000
_cell.length_b   1.000
_cell.length_c   1.000
_cell.angle_alpha   90.00
_cell.angle_beta   90.00
_cell.angle_gamma   90.00
#
_symmetry.space_group_name_H-M   'P 1'
#
loop_
_entity.id
_entity.type
_entity.pdbx_description
1 polymer ?
#
loop_
_entity_poly.entity_id
_entity_poly.type
_entity_poly.pdbx_seq_one_letter_code
_entity_poly.pdbx_strand_id
1 'polypeptide(L)'
;MGLKPDHWIRKMAAEHRMIEPFSEGISRSGVISYGVSSYGYDIRVADEFKIFTNVFSAIVDPKQFDPKSMIDYTGKICVIPPNSFALARTVEYFRIPRAVLTICLGKSTYARCGIIVNVTPFEPEWEGFVTLEISNTTPLPARIYANEGIAQVLFLEADEECQISYADKKGKYQKQQSIVLPRL
;
A
#
# COMPACT_ATOMS: atom_id res chain seq x y z
N MET A 1 -6.16 20.12 13.07
CA MET A 1 -5.82 18.74 12.58
C MET A 1 -7.01 17.84 12.73
N GLY A 2 -7.39 17.06 11.71
CA GLY A 2 -8.53 16.16 11.80
C GLY A 2 -8.45 14.96 10.86
N LEU A 3 -8.91 13.82 11.39
CA LEU A 3 -9.18 12.63 10.58
C LEU A 3 -10.33 12.93 9.61
N LYS A 4 -10.18 12.57 8.35
CA LYS A 4 -11.12 12.94 7.29
C LYS A 4 -12.20 11.87 7.08
N PRO A 5 -13.49 12.27 7.06
CA PRO A 5 -14.62 11.37 6.86
C PRO A 5 -14.82 11.03 5.37
N ASP A 6 -15.69 10.10 5.13
CA ASP A 6 -16.03 9.55 3.81
C ASP A 6 -16.44 10.61 2.76
N HIS A 7 -17.28 11.58 3.12
CA HIS A 7 -17.71 12.63 2.17
C HIS A 7 -16.55 13.53 1.74
N TRP A 8 -15.57 13.79 2.63
CA TRP A 8 -14.36 14.52 2.26
C TRP A 8 -13.49 13.69 1.30
N ILE A 9 -13.34 12.38 1.57
CA ILE A 9 -12.58 11.48 0.71
C ILE A 9 -13.18 11.40 -0.69
N ARG A 10 -14.53 11.28 -0.80
CA ARG A 10 -15.24 11.31 -2.08
C ARG A 10 -15.01 12.62 -2.83
N LYS A 11 -15.13 13.76 -2.15
CA LYS A 11 -14.88 15.07 -2.73
C LYS A 11 -13.45 15.17 -3.29
N MET A 12 -12.44 14.79 -2.51
CA MET A 12 -11.04 14.85 -2.93
C MET A 12 -10.73 13.89 -4.08
N ALA A 13 -11.36 12.72 -4.12
CA ALA A 13 -11.23 11.80 -5.24
C ALA A 13 -11.85 12.37 -6.53
N ALA A 14 -13.05 12.98 -6.44
CA ALA A 14 -13.75 13.53 -7.60
C ALA A 14 -13.11 14.81 -8.14
N GLU A 15 -12.76 15.76 -7.27
CA GLU A 15 -12.30 17.10 -7.67
C GLU A 15 -10.78 17.17 -7.91
N HIS A 16 -9.99 16.36 -7.16
CA HIS A 16 -8.53 16.41 -7.18
C HIS A 16 -7.86 15.09 -7.63
N ARG A 17 -8.67 14.08 -7.99
CA ARG A 17 -8.19 12.76 -8.38
C ARG A 17 -7.22 12.17 -7.34
N MET A 18 -7.49 12.42 -6.05
CA MET A 18 -6.63 11.99 -4.94
C MET A 18 -6.44 10.47 -4.93
N ILE A 19 -7.47 9.72 -5.33
CA ILE A 19 -7.47 8.25 -5.43
C ILE A 19 -8.01 7.86 -6.81
N GLU A 20 -7.27 7.10 -7.60
CA GLU A 20 -7.68 6.71 -8.95
C GLU A 20 -7.21 5.29 -9.31
N PRO A 21 -8.10 4.35 -9.70
CA PRO A 21 -9.55 4.51 -9.76
C PRO A 21 -10.19 4.53 -8.37
N PHE A 22 -11.10 5.46 -8.14
CA PHE A 22 -11.89 5.52 -6.91
C PHE A 22 -12.99 4.45 -6.92
N SER A 23 -13.27 3.87 -5.77
CA SER A 23 -14.36 2.92 -5.57
C SER A 23 -15.18 3.31 -4.34
N GLU A 24 -16.51 3.31 -4.49
CA GLU A 24 -17.41 3.29 -3.33
C GLU A 24 -17.18 1.99 -2.53
N GLY A 25 -17.53 2.00 -1.24
CA GLY A 25 -17.35 0.85 -0.37
C GLY A 25 -18.05 -0.40 -0.91
N ILE A 26 -17.28 -1.44 -1.21
CA ILE A 26 -17.79 -2.72 -1.71
C ILE A 26 -17.60 -3.78 -0.64
N SER A 27 -18.73 -4.37 -0.24
CA SER A 27 -18.76 -5.54 0.64
C SER A 27 -19.73 -6.57 0.04
N ARG A 28 -19.19 -7.74 -0.36
CA ARG A 28 -19.98 -8.84 -0.92
C ARG A 28 -19.40 -10.19 -0.51
N SER A 29 -20.22 -11.22 -0.54
CA SER A 29 -19.77 -12.59 -0.19
C SER A 29 -18.61 -13.04 -1.08
N GLY A 30 -17.60 -13.65 -0.47
CA GLY A 30 -16.44 -14.21 -1.16
C GLY A 30 -15.38 -13.20 -1.60
N VAL A 31 -15.56 -11.90 -1.28
CA VAL A 31 -14.59 -10.85 -1.63
C VAL A 31 -14.19 -10.08 -0.37
N ILE A 32 -12.89 -9.88 -0.18
CA ILE A 32 -12.39 -9.01 0.89
C ILE A 32 -12.70 -7.56 0.52
N SER A 33 -13.51 -6.90 1.35
CA SER A 33 -14.07 -5.58 1.10
C SER A 33 -13.02 -4.51 0.81
N TYR A 34 -13.35 -3.54 -0.05
CA TYR A 34 -12.49 -2.41 -0.43
C TYR A 34 -13.33 -1.17 -0.75
N GLY A 35 -12.65 -0.03 -0.94
CA GLY A 35 -13.26 1.26 -1.25
C GLY A 35 -13.45 2.14 -0.03
N VAL A 36 -14.26 3.19 -0.16
CA VAL A 36 -14.45 4.18 0.90
C VAL A 36 -15.11 3.57 2.14
N SER A 37 -14.59 3.92 3.31
CA SER A 37 -15.16 3.62 4.62
C SER A 37 -15.47 4.91 5.37
N SER A 38 -16.03 4.83 6.60
CA SER A 38 -16.46 6.00 7.38
C SER A 38 -15.34 7.04 7.56
N TYR A 39 -14.10 6.60 7.85
CA TYR A 39 -12.93 7.44 8.08
C TYR A 39 -11.69 6.84 7.43
N GLY A 40 -11.75 6.57 6.14
CA GLY A 40 -10.62 6.00 5.42
C GLY A 40 -11.02 5.38 4.09
N TYR A 41 -10.04 4.77 3.45
CA TYR A 41 -10.21 4.07 2.19
C TYR A 41 -9.49 2.73 2.23
N ASP A 42 -10.23 1.65 2.00
CA ASP A 42 -9.70 0.31 1.91
C ASP A 42 -9.09 0.10 0.51
N ILE A 43 -7.77 0.05 0.44
CA ILE A 43 -7.01 -0.10 -0.81
C ILE A 43 -6.96 -1.55 -1.25
N ARG A 44 -6.86 -1.75 -2.57
CA ARG A 44 -6.70 -3.07 -3.20
C ARG A 44 -5.23 -3.36 -3.52
N VAL A 45 -4.85 -4.62 -3.38
CA VAL A 45 -3.59 -5.10 -3.94
C VAL A 45 -3.77 -5.43 -5.43
N ALA A 46 -2.83 -5.01 -6.29
CA ALA A 46 -2.82 -5.40 -7.71
C ALA A 46 -2.42 -6.87 -7.89
N ASP A 47 -2.38 -7.34 -9.12
CA ASP A 47 -2.01 -8.71 -9.48
C ASP A 47 -0.50 -8.92 -9.74
N GLU A 48 0.29 -7.89 -9.50
CA GLU A 48 1.75 -7.89 -9.63
C GLU A 48 2.41 -7.99 -8.26
N PHE A 49 3.32 -8.95 -8.11
CA PHE A 49 4.01 -9.25 -6.86
C PHE A 49 5.50 -9.50 -7.11
N LYS A 50 6.32 -9.24 -6.08
CA LYS A 50 7.69 -9.69 -5.97
C LYS A 50 7.81 -10.52 -4.69
N ILE A 51 8.01 -11.84 -4.84
CA ILE A 51 8.04 -12.78 -3.72
C ILE A 51 9.49 -12.95 -3.29
N PHE A 52 9.77 -12.77 -1.99
CA PHE A 52 11.11 -12.94 -1.44
C PHE A 52 11.55 -14.40 -1.47
N THR A 53 12.82 -14.61 -1.85
CA THR A 53 13.51 -15.89 -1.80
C THR A 53 14.88 -15.72 -1.14
N ASN A 54 15.29 -16.71 -0.34
CA ASN A 54 16.59 -16.74 0.33
C ASN A 54 17.67 -17.55 -0.44
N VAL A 55 17.40 -17.91 -1.69
CA VAL A 55 18.30 -18.79 -2.48
C VAL A 55 19.59 -18.07 -2.88
N PHE A 56 19.52 -16.76 -3.10
CA PHE A 56 20.63 -15.99 -3.69
C PHE A 56 21.36 -15.08 -2.71
N SER A 57 20.89 -14.95 -1.47
CA SER A 57 21.52 -14.09 -0.48
C SER A 57 21.46 -14.70 0.92
N ALA A 58 22.57 -14.61 1.65
CA ALA A 58 22.66 -15.04 3.04
C ALA A 58 22.20 -13.98 4.05
N ILE A 59 22.13 -12.72 3.64
CA ILE A 59 21.81 -11.57 4.49
C ILE A 59 20.89 -10.62 3.71
N VAL A 60 19.88 -10.07 4.39
CA VAL A 60 19.08 -8.96 3.86
C VAL A 60 19.74 -7.66 4.31
N ASP A 61 20.32 -6.93 3.35
CA ASP A 61 20.93 -5.63 3.60
C ASP A 61 20.17 -4.54 2.82
N PRO A 62 19.52 -3.56 3.49
CA PRO A 62 18.79 -2.50 2.80
C PRO A 62 19.69 -1.55 2.01
N LYS A 63 20.99 -1.51 2.30
CA LYS A 63 21.98 -0.71 1.56
C LYS A 63 22.54 -1.42 0.33
N GLN A 64 22.50 -2.75 0.32
CA GLN A 64 23.02 -3.62 -0.74
C GLN A 64 22.02 -4.74 -1.07
N PHE A 65 20.76 -4.36 -1.24
CA PHE A 65 19.69 -5.32 -1.51
C PHE A 65 19.91 -5.99 -2.87
N ASP A 66 20.04 -7.32 -2.87
CA ASP A 66 20.19 -8.10 -4.10
C ASP A 66 18.80 -8.28 -4.78
N PRO A 67 18.57 -7.70 -5.97
CA PRO A 67 17.31 -7.87 -6.69
C PRO A 67 16.96 -9.32 -7.01
N LYS A 68 17.95 -10.22 -7.09
CA LYS A 68 17.72 -11.66 -7.30
C LYS A 68 17.01 -12.34 -6.13
N SER A 69 16.97 -11.68 -4.96
CA SER A 69 16.20 -12.15 -3.80
C SER A 69 14.69 -11.97 -3.99
N MET A 70 14.24 -11.41 -5.11
CA MET A 70 12.83 -11.22 -5.44
C MET A 70 12.48 -11.95 -6.73
N ILE A 71 11.42 -12.76 -6.67
CA ILE A 71 10.85 -13.46 -7.83
C ILE A 71 9.59 -12.72 -8.27
N ASP A 72 9.54 -12.30 -9.52
CA ASP A 72 8.37 -11.66 -10.10
C ASP A 72 7.25 -12.69 -10.30
N TYR A 73 6.06 -12.32 -9.90
CA TYR A 73 4.85 -13.12 -10.05
C TYR A 73 3.67 -12.24 -10.43
N THR A 74 2.89 -12.68 -11.40
CA THR A 74 1.63 -12.03 -11.79
C THR A 74 0.51 -13.05 -11.74
N GLY A 75 -0.58 -12.74 -11.03
CA GLY A 75 -1.71 -13.65 -10.94
C GLY A 75 -2.77 -13.24 -9.94
N LYS A 76 -3.92 -13.90 -9.99
CA LYS A 76 -5.08 -13.60 -9.13
C LYS A 76 -4.85 -13.96 -7.66
N ILE A 77 -3.96 -14.89 -7.37
CA ILE A 77 -3.65 -15.33 -6.00
C ILE A 77 -2.13 -15.46 -5.90
N CYS A 78 -1.53 -14.62 -5.05
CA CYS A 78 -0.14 -14.78 -4.66
C CYS A 78 -0.05 -15.69 -3.43
N VAL A 79 0.89 -16.62 -3.44
CA VAL A 79 1.18 -17.50 -2.29
C VAL A 79 2.52 -17.08 -1.69
N ILE A 80 2.48 -16.49 -0.51
CA ILE A 80 3.69 -16.10 0.23
C ILE A 80 4.17 -17.30 1.06
N PRO A 81 5.44 -17.73 0.93
CA PRO A 81 5.99 -18.84 1.71
C PRO A 81 5.91 -18.59 3.22
N PRO A 82 6.00 -19.64 4.06
CA PRO A 82 6.07 -19.50 5.52
C PRO A 82 7.20 -18.58 5.96
N ASN A 83 6.93 -17.71 6.95
CA ASN A 83 7.93 -16.80 7.53
C ASN A 83 8.69 -15.96 6.48
N SER A 84 8.00 -15.57 5.40
CA SER A 84 8.55 -14.81 4.28
C SER A 84 7.69 -13.59 3.99
N PHE A 85 8.04 -12.82 2.97
CA PHE A 85 7.29 -11.65 2.57
C PHE A 85 7.20 -11.50 1.05
N ALA A 86 6.30 -10.66 0.60
CA ALA A 86 6.23 -10.20 -0.77
C ALA A 86 6.05 -8.69 -0.82
N LEU A 87 6.53 -8.08 -1.88
CA LEU A 87 6.17 -6.73 -2.27
C LEU A 87 5.05 -6.81 -3.31
N ALA A 88 4.11 -5.88 -3.22
CA ALA A 88 3.07 -5.70 -4.21
C ALA A 88 2.87 -4.21 -4.48
N ARG A 89 2.02 -3.84 -5.42
CA ARG A 89 1.55 -2.46 -5.54
C ARG A 89 0.04 -2.38 -5.36
N THR A 90 -0.43 -1.18 -5.09
CA THR A 90 -1.87 -0.89 -5.07
C THR A 90 -2.46 -0.91 -6.49
N VAL A 91 -3.76 -1.20 -6.60
CA VAL A 91 -4.56 -0.91 -7.80
C VAL A 91 -4.73 0.59 -7.96
N GLU A 92 -4.91 1.29 -6.85
CA GLU A 92 -5.13 2.73 -6.79
C GLU A 92 -3.81 3.50 -6.93
N TYR A 93 -3.84 4.54 -7.76
CA TYR A 93 -2.84 5.61 -7.82
C TYR A 93 -3.28 6.74 -6.90
N PHE A 94 -2.37 7.25 -6.09
CA PHE A 94 -2.63 8.31 -5.12
C PHE A 94 -1.98 9.63 -5.52
N ARG A 95 -2.63 10.74 -5.18
CA ARG A 95 -2.09 12.12 -5.25
C ARG A 95 -2.43 12.81 -3.94
N ILE A 96 -1.47 12.85 -3.03
CA ILE A 96 -1.68 13.37 -1.68
C ILE A 96 -1.57 14.89 -1.67
N PRO A 97 -2.60 15.62 -1.19
CA PRO A 97 -2.52 17.07 -1.08
C PRO A 97 -1.44 17.54 -0.09
N ARG A 98 -0.94 18.77 -0.27
CA ARG A 98 0.13 19.33 0.58
C ARG A 98 -0.22 19.42 2.06
N ALA A 99 -1.48 19.65 2.39
CA ALA A 99 -1.95 19.71 3.76
C ALA A 99 -2.31 18.35 4.38
N VAL A 100 -2.06 17.23 3.67
CA VAL A 100 -2.53 15.90 4.09
C VAL A 100 -1.35 14.97 4.33
N LEU A 101 -1.40 14.27 5.47
CA LEU A 101 -0.58 13.10 5.78
C LEU A 101 -1.49 11.86 5.81
N THR A 102 -0.98 10.71 5.37
CA THR A 102 -1.73 9.46 5.48
C THR A 102 -1.10 8.50 6.48
N ILE A 103 -1.93 7.65 7.06
CA ILE A 103 -1.50 6.47 7.81
C ILE A 103 -2.15 5.24 7.17
N CYS A 104 -1.35 4.22 6.85
CA CYS A 104 -1.84 2.98 6.29
C CYS A 104 -1.73 1.85 7.31
N LEU A 105 -2.83 1.12 7.49
CA LEU A 105 -2.95 0.01 8.44
C LEU A 105 -3.42 -1.25 7.70
N GLY A 106 -2.88 -2.41 8.08
CA GLY A 106 -3.32 -3.69 7.53
C GLY A 106 -4.80 -3.96 7.79
N LYS A 107 -5.45 -4.64 6.83
CA LYS A 107 -6.87 -5.01 6.96
C LYS A 107 -7.06 -6.13 7.98
N SER A 108 -8.08 -6.00 8.82
CA SER A 108 -8.36 -6.91 9.93
C SER A 108 -8.53 -8.39 9.50
N THR A 109 -9.01 -8.64 8.29
CA THR A 109 -9.15 -10.00 7.71
C THR A 109 -7.79 -10.69 7.62
N TYR A 110 -6.79 -10.01 7.07
CA TYR A 110 -5.42 -10.54 6.97
C TYR A 110 -4.71 -10.55 8.31
N ALA A 111 -4.87 -9.50 9.11
CA ALA A 111 -4.22 -9.41 10.42
C ALA A 111 -4.59 -10.59 11.34
N ARG A 112 -5.87 -11.05 11.31
CA ARG A 112 -6.32 -12.23 12.06
C ARG A 112 -5.78 -13.56 11.54
N CYS A 113 -5.21 -13.57 10.35
CA CYS A 113 -4.52 -14.73 9.78
C CYS A 113 -3.00 -14.67 9.96
N GLY A 114 -2.47 -13.72 10.74
CA GLY A 114 -1.03 -13.54 10.93
C GLY A 114 -0.33 -12.93 9.70
N ILE A 115 -1.06 -12.20 8.88
CA ILE A 115 -0.50 -11.45 7.74
C ILE A 115 -0.39 -9.99 8.14
N ILE A 116 0.81 -9.45 8.06
CA ILE A 116 1.10 -8.05 8.37
C ILE A 116 1.31 -7.30 7.06
N VAL A 117 0.59 -6.20 6.91
CA VAL A 117 0.85 -5.23 5.84
C VAL A 117 1.49 -4.01 6.46
N ASN A 118 2.71 -3.72 6.05
CA ASN A 118 3.46 -2.55 6.47
C ASN A 118 3.54 -1.56 5.30
N VAL A 119 3.23 -0.31 5.56
CA VAL A 119 3.38 0.77 4.57
C VAL A 119 3.73 2.04 5.33
N THR A 120 4.79 2.72 4.89
CA THR A 120 5.15 4.02 5.46
C THR A 120 4.12 5.09 5.07
N PRO A 121 3.97 6.18 5.84
CA PRO A 121 3.04 7.26 5.51
C PRO A 121 3.27 7.81 4.09
N PHE A 122 2.18 8.07 3.36
CA PHE A 122 2.28 8.85 2.12
C PHE A 122 2.37 10.32 2.56
N GLU A 123 3.53 10.90 2.33
CA GLU A 123 3.82 12.27 2.74
C GLU A 123 3.08 13.31 1.87
N PRO A 124 2.97 14.56 2.33
CA PRO A 124 2.45 15.69 1.55
C PRO A 124 3.05 15.76 0.13
N GLU A 125 2.20 15.89 -0.88
CA GLU A 125 2.55 15.96 -2.31
C GLU A 125 3.25 14.70 -2.88
N TRP A 126 3.24 13.59 -2.13
CA TRP A 126 3.60 12.31 -2.73
C TRP A 126 2.52 11.84 -3.69
N GLU A 127 2.92 11.30 -4.83
CA GLU A 127 2.01 10.63 -5.76
C GLU A 127 2.63 9.33 -6.31
N GLY A 128 1.79 8.37 -6.63
CA GLY A 128 2.22 7.09 -7.19
C GLY A 128 1.30 5.92 -6.84
N PHE A 129 1.62 4.75 -7.37
CA PHE A 129 1.14 3.49 -6.83
C PHE A 129 1.93 3.17 -5.55
N VAL A 130 1.26 2.77 -4.50
CA VAL A 130 1.91 2.42 -3.23
C VAL A 130 2.55 1.06 -3.33
N THR A 131 3.81 0.93 -2.93
CA THR A 131 4.40 -0.38 -2.66
C THR A 131 3.89 -0.88 -1.32
N LEU A 132 3.39 -2.11 -1.30
CA LEU A 132 2.86 -2.81 -0.14
C LEU A 132 3.87 -3.87 0.31
N GLU A 133 4.31 -3.83 1.55
CA GLU A 133 5.16 -4.83 2.16
C GLU A 133 4.28 -5.81 2.94
N ILE A 134 4.10 -7.02 2.40
CA ILE A 134 3.17 -8.02 2.93
C ILE A 134 3.97 -9.17 3.52
N SER A 135 3.96 -9.30 4.85
CA SER A 135 4.69 -10.34 5.58
C SER A 135 3.76 -11.46 6.03
N ASN A 136 4.14 -12.69 5.72
CA ASN A 136 3.54 -13.89 6.28
C ASN A 136 4.33 -14.32 7.52
N THR A 137 3.77 -14.08 8.71
CA THR A 137 4.41 -14.44 9.99
C THR A 137 4.04 -15.84 10.46
N THR A 138 3.32 -16.62 9.65
CA THR A 138 2.85 -17.95 10.01
C THR A 138 3.78 -19.05 9.48
N PRO A 139 3.77 -20.25 10.08
CA PRO A 139 4.52 -21.40 9.58
C PRO A 139 3.88 -22.07 8.35
N LEU A 140 2.80 -21.52 7.81
CA LEU A 140 2.10 -22.03 6.64
C LEU A 140 2.15 -21.05 5.47
N PRO A 141 2.07 -21.52 4.20
CA PRO A 141 1.93 -20.63 3.06
C PRO A 141 0.63 -19.79 3.17
N ALA A 142 0.71 -18.49 2.89
CA ALA A 142 -0.43 -17.58 2.97
C ALA A 142 -0.87 -17.10 1.59
N ARG A 143 -2.18 -17.02 1.36
CA ARG A 143 -2.76 -16.53 0.11
C ARG A 143 -3.13 -15.06 0.21
N ILE A 144 -2.73 -14.29 -0.80
CA ILE A 144 -3.12 -12.90 -1.01
C ILE A 144 -3.94 -12.84 -2.29
N TYR A 145 -5.13 -12.25 -2.23
CA TYR A 145 -6.08 -12.18 -3.35
C TYR A 145 -5.95 -10.84 -4.07
N ALA A 146 -5.54 -10.87 -5.33
CA ALA A 146 -5.41 -9.68 -6.17
C ALA A 146 -6.77 -9.02 -6.43
N ASN A 147 -6.74 -7.69 -6.59
CA ASN A 147 -7.91 -6.82 -6.80
C ASN A 147 -8.91 -6.79 -5.64
N GLU A 148 -8.52 -7.30 -4.47
CA GLU A 148 -9.30 -7.26 -3.24
C GLU A 148 -8.63 -6.38 -2.17
N GLY A 149 -9.39 -6.02 -1.11
CA GLY A 149 -8.91 -5.15 -0.04
C GLY A 149 -7.77 -5.76 0.75
N ILE A 150 -6.70 -4.98 0.98
CA ILE A 150 -5.48 -5.45 1.68
C ILE A 150 -5.13 -4.60 2.89
N ALA A 151 -5.40 -3.30 2.85
CA ALA A 151 -5.06 -2.36 3.89
C ALA A 151 -6.03 -1.18 3.88
N GLN A 152 -6.04 -0.38 4.93
CA GLN A 152 -6.85 0.84 5.05
C GLN A 152 -5.96 2.07 5.17
N VAL A 153 -6.24 3.09 4.39
CA VAL A 153 -5.57 4.39 4.44
C VAL A 153 -6.46 5.39 5.18
N LEU A 154 -5.91 6.03 6.20
CA LEU A 154 -6.50 7.15 6.94
C LEU A 154 -5.89 8.45 6.42
N PHE A 155 -6.71 9.50 6.30
CA PHE A 155 -6.27 10.81 5.84
C PHE A 155 -6.39 11.82 6.98
N LEU A 156 -5.27 12.48 7.31
CA LEU A 156 -5.18 13.50 8.34
C LEU A 156 -4.79 14.82 7.70
N GLU A 157 -5.66 15.82 7.81
CA GLU A 157 -5.34 17.16 7.35
C GLU A 157 -4.69 17.96 8.48
N ALA A 158 -3.56 18.58 8.19
CA ALA A 158 -2.83 19.42 9.12
C ALA A 158 -3.52 20.78 9.30
N ASP A 159 -3.27 21.45 10.44
CA ASP A 159 -3.75 22.81 10.69
C ASP A 159 -2.98 23.84 9.86
N GLU A 160 -1.72 23.54 9.52
CA GLU A 160 -0.84 24.35 8.69
C GLU A 160 -0.14 23.48 7.65
N GLU A 161 0.12 24.02 6.48
CA GLU A 161 0.88 23.31 5.45
C GLU A 161 2.35 23.18 5.84
N CYS A 162 2.97 22.05 5.50
CA CYS A 162 4.40 21.85 5.71
C CYS A 162 5.21 22.80 4.80
N GLN A 163 6.33 23.30 5.32
CA GLN A 163 7.23 24.16 4.55
C GLN A 163 7.91 23.37 3.40
N ILE A 164 8.24 22.12 3.64
CA ILE A 164 8.93 21.26 2.68
C ILE A 164 8.15 19.95 2.54
N SER A 165 7.60 19.72 1.35
CA SER A 165 6.85 18.51 1.01
C SER A 165 7.75 17.39 0.48
N TYR A 166 7.17 16.21 0.20
CA TYR A 166 7.89 15.10 -0.44
C TYR A 166 8.33 15.44 -1.87
N ALA A 167 7.53 16.21 -2.60
CA ALA A 167 7.88 16.69 -3.93
C ALA A 167 9.05 17.68 -3.88
N ASP A 168 9.06 18.62 -2.91
CA ASP A 168 10.13 19.58 -2.71
C ASP A 168 11.48 18.90 -2.41
N LYS A 169 11.44 17.81 -1.60
CA LYS A 169 12.63 16.99 -1.29
C LYS A 169 13.12 16.17 -2.47
N LYS A 170 12.38 16.11 -3.59
CA LYS A 170 12.62 15.16 -4.72
C LYS A 170 12.73 13.73 -4.20
N GLY A 171 11.80 13.34 -3.36
CA GLY A 171 11.80 12.05 -2.66
C GLY A 171 11.94 10.86 -3.63
N LYS A 172 12.74 9.87 -3.24
CA LYS A 172 13.19 8.75 -4.10
C LYS A 172 12.09 7.83 -4.64
N TYR A 173 10.90 7.90 -4.05
CA TYR A 173 9.73 7.12 -4.47
C TYR A 173 8.61 7.98 -5.09
N GLN A 174 8.93 9.23 -5.49
CA GLN A 174 7.97 10.09 -6.14
C GLN A 174 7.58 9.57 -7.52
N LYS A 175 6.28 9.61 -7.85
CA LYS A 175 5.70 9.19 -9.13
C LYS A 175 5.99 7.73 -9.51
N GLN A 176 6.10 6.85 -8.51
CA GLN A 176 6.39 5.45 -8.81
C GLN A 176 5.23 4.79 -9.57
N GLN A 177 5.57 4.05 -10.64
CA GLN A 177 4.63 3.41 -11.55
C GLN A 177 4.55 1.88 -11.35
N SER A 178 5.49 1.30 -10.62
CA SER A 178 5.61 -0.14 -10.38
C SER A 178 6.11 -0.40 -8.97
N ILE A 179 6.24 -1.68 -8.60
CA ILE A 179 6.87 -2.09 -7.35
C ILE A 179 8.34 -1.67 -7.37
N VAL A 180 8.74 -0.84 -6.40
CA VAL A 180 10.11 -0.33 -6.28
C VAL A 180 10.83 -1.05 -5.16
N LEU A 181 12.03 -1.58 -5.45
CA LEU A 181 12.94 -2.17 -4.46
C LEU A 181 13.61 -1.08 -3.61
N PRO A 182 14.23 -1.44 -2.46
CA PRO A 182 14.92 -0.48 -1.61
C PRO A 182 15.91 0.39 -2.39
N ARG A 183 15.90 1.70 -2.11
CA ARG A 183 16.82 2.70 -2.68
C ARG A 183 17.41 3.53 -1.55
N LEU A 184 18.68 3.94 -1.68
CA LEU A 184 19.34 4.89 -0.79
C LEU A 184 19.07 6.34 -1.20
#